data_9373db3317239456a7d3f7e89ef7865d
#
_entry.id   9373db3317239456a7d3f7e89ef7865d
#
_cell.length_a   1.000
_cell.length_b   1.000
_cell.length_c   1.000
_cell.angle_alpha   90.00
_cell.angle_beta   90.00
_cell.angle_gamma   90.00
#
_symmetry.space_group_name_H-M   'P 1'
#
loop_
_entity.id
_entity.type
_entity.pdbx_description
1 polymer ?
#
loop_
_entity_poly.entity_id
_entity_poly.type
_entity_poly.pdbx_seq_one_letter_code
_entity_poly.pdbx_strand_id
1 'polypeptide(L)'
;MKNSQFTYGFTLIELLIVISIIGIMAVVLIGVLNPDRQRNRASEVVNAEAVRKVGSAVEAFTSANGVYPATADCDSVDLCGGYLSSWPAGVTYTYVDSTHYYIYVASLLSSGKYLCYKSDTGKVYKDCDSSCAVATGFTCVEGVL
;
A
#
# COMPACT_ATOMS: atom_id res chain seq x y z
N MET A 1 54.80 -20.23 38.81
CA MET A 1 54.48 -20.87 37.52
C MET A 1 53.71 -19.88 36.69
N LYS A 2 54.28 -19.35 35.60
CA LYS A 2 53.68 -18.32 34.78
C LYS A 2 53.01 -18.99 33.58
N ASN A 3 51.67 -19.05 33.56
CA ASN A 3 50.94 -19.58 32.42
C ASN A 3 51.06 -18.59 31.22
N SER A 4 51.83 -18.95 30.23
CA SER A 4 51.83 -18.21 28.95
C SER A 4 50.56 -18.60 28.18
N GLN A 5 49.63 -17.69 28.10
CA GLN A 5 48.47 -17.81 27.23
C GLN A 5 48.93 -17.58 25.79
N PHE A 6 48.82 -18.60 24.94
CA PHE A 6 49.05 -18.49 23.52
C PHE A 6 47.87 -17.76 22.92
N THR A 7 48.05 -16.49 22.57
CA THR A 7 47.10 -15.74 21.77
C THR A 7 47.33 -16.11 20.31
N TYR A 8 46.42 -16.92 19.75
CA TYR A 8 46.40 -17.16 18.30
C TYR A 8 45.94 -15.88 17.60
N GLY A 9 46.81 -15.28 16.83
CA GLY A 9 46.48 -14.16 15.98
C GLY A 9 45.87 -14.65 14.66
N PHE A 10 44.92 -13.92 14.14
CA PHE A 10 44.33 -14.15 12.80
C PHE A 10 45.36 -13.89 11.71
N THR A 11 45.46 -14.76 10.72
CA THR A 11 46.33 -14.55 9.58
C THR A 11 45.68 -13.64 8.54
N LEU A 12 46.48 -12.87 7.81
CA LEU A 12 45.98 -11.96 6.79
C LEU A 12 45.26 -12.71 5.66
N ILE A 13 45.71 -13.93 5.35
CA ILE A 13 45.09 -14.79 4.34
C ILE A 13 43.71 -15.31 4.78
N GLU A 14 43.55 -15.61 6.07
CA GLU A 14 42.27 -16.06 6.65
C GLU A 14 41.19 -14.97 6.56
N LEU A 15 41.58 -13.73 6.83
CA LEU A 15 40.70 -12.58 6.64
C LEU A 15 40.30 -12.37 5.19
N LEU A 16 41.26 -12.52 4.27
CA LEU A 16 41.05 -12.33 2.82
C LEU A 16 40.08 -13.38 2.25
N ILE A 17 40.18 -14.64 2.69
CA ILE A 17 39.27 -15.70 2.27
C ILE A 17 37.86 -15.41 2.79
N VAL A 18 37.70 -15.00 4.06
CA VAL A 18 36.39 -14.71 4.66
C VAL A 18 35.67 -13.59 3.92
N ILE A 19 36.35 -12.46 3.65
CA ILE A 19 35.70 -11.35 2.91
C ILE A 19 35.37 -11.74 1.46
N SER A 20 36.16 -12.60 0.84
CA SER A 20 35.88 -13.10 -0.50
C SER A 20 34.60 -13.95 -0.55
N ILE A 21 34.43 -14.86 0.42
CA ILE A 21 33.23 -15.70 0.52
C ILE A 21 32.00 -14.85 0.83
N ILE A 22 32.10 -13.90 1.77
CA ILE A 22 31.00 -12.98 2.10
C ILE A 22 30.62 -12.14 0.88
N GLY A 23 31.58 -11.66 0.11
CA GLY A 23 31.33 -10.89 -1.12
C GLY A 23 30.53 -11.68 -2.15
N ILE A 24 30.88 -12.94 -2.38
CA ILE A 24 30.14 -13.81 -3.33
C ILE A 24 28.73 -14.08 -2.82
N MET A 25 28.55 -14.39 -1.53
CA MET A 25 27.22 -14.62 -0.95
C MET A 25 26.32 -13.37 -1.00
N ALA A 26 26.87 -12.18 -0.78
CA ALA A 26 26.11 -10.93 -0.86
C ALA A 26 25.53 -10.69 -2.26
N VAL A 27 26.28 -10.97 -3.32
CA VAL A 27 25.80 -10.80 -4.71
C VAL A 27 24.64 -11.75 -5.02
N VAL A 28 24.70 -13.01 -4.56
CA VAL A 28 23.63 -14.00 -4.77
C VAL A 28 22.34 -13.58 -4.04
N LEU A 29 22.46 -13.08 -2.80
CA LEU A 29 21.29 -12.63 -2.03
C LEU A 29 20.56 -11.47 -2.69
N ILE A 30 21.27 -10.49 -3.25
CA ILE A 30 20.67 -9.35 -3.95
C ILE A 30 19.93 -9.80 -5.22
N GLY A 31 20.44 -10.79 -5.93
CA GLY A 31 19.80 -11.33 -7.15
C GLY A 31 18.48 -12.08 -6.89
N VAL A 32 18.34 -12.71 -5.70
CA VAL A 32 17.12 -13.45 -5.33
C VAL A 32 16.02 -12.51 -4.81
N LEU A 33 16.39 -11.42 -4.15
CA LEU A 33 15.46 -10.42 -3.64
C LEU A 33 15.12 -9.44 -4.76
N ASN A 34 13.92 -9.53 -5.33
CA ASN A 34 13.43 -8.55 -6.28
C ASN A 34 13.00 -7.26 -5.53
N PRO A 35 13.84 -6.23 -5.45
CA PRO A 35 13.59 -5.04 -4.64
C PRO A 35 12.40 -4.23 -5.16
N ASP A 36 12.14 -4.27 -6.47
CA ASP A 36 11.03 -3.53 -7.07
C ASP A 36 9.68 -4.12 -6.65
N ARG A 37 9.56 -5.43 -6.59
CA ARG A 37 8.35 -6.08 -6.08
C ARG A 37 8.10 -5.78 -4.60
N GLN A 38 9.14 -5.68 -3.80
CA GLN A 38 8.99 -5.35 -2.38
C GLN A 38 8.55 -3.88 -2.20
N ARG A 39 9.14 -2.97 -2.97
CA ARG A 39 8.72 -1.56 -3.00
C ARG A 39 7.28 -1.42 -3.43
N ASN A 40 6.87 -2.08 -4.50
CA ASN A 40 5.51 -2.03 -5.00
C ASN A 40 4.51 -2.58 -3.97
N ARG A 41 4.84 -3.67 -3.27
CA ARG A 41 4.02 -4.19 -2.18
C ARG A 41 3.87 -3.20 -1.02
N ALA A 42 4.95 -2.57 -0.60
CA ALA A 42 4.91 -1.55 0.44
C ALA A 42 4.05 -0.35 0.02
N SER A 43 4.20 0.12 -1.20
CA SER A 43 3.40 1.21 -1.75
C SER A 43 1.92 0.83 -1.91
N GLU A 44 1.60 -0.42 -2.22
CA GLU A 44 0.23 -0.92 -2.30
C GLU A 44 -0.47 -0.86 -0.93
N VAL A 45 0.25 -1.18 0.15
CA VAL A 45 -0.28 -1.03 1.52
C VAL A 45 -0.56 0.45 1.84
N VAL A 46 0.34 1.35 1.45
CA VAL A 46 0.14 2.80 1.61
C VAL A 46 -1.09 3.27 0.83
N ASN A 47 -1.27 2.79 -0.39
CA ASN A 47 -2.45 3.10 -1.20
C ASN A 47 -3.74 2.57 -0.56
N ALA A 48 -3.72 1.37 0.02
CA ALA A 48 -4.87 0.81 0.73
C ALA A 48 -5.24 1.65 1.96
N GLU A 49 -4.25 2.12 2.72
CA GLU A 49 -4.49 3.02 3.85
C GLU A 49 -5.00 4.40 3.39
N ALA A 50 -4.50 4.91 2.27
CA ALA A 50 -4.99 6.15 1.69
C ALA A 50 -6.48 6.07 1.31
N VAL A 51 -6.89 4.98 0.68
CA VAL A 51 -8.28 4.70 0.34
C VAL A 51 -9.16 4.58 1.58
N ARG A 52 -8.69 3.88 2.63
CA ARG A 52 -9.40 3.78 3.92
C ARG A 52 -9.56 5.14 4.60
N LYS A 53 -8.51 5.97 4.56
CA LYS A 53 -8.53 7.31 5.14
C LYS A 53 -9.61 8.18 4.49
N VAL A 54 -9.74 8.14 3.16
CA VAL A 54 -10.81 8.83 2.45
C VAL A 54 -12.17 8.23 2.84
N GLY A 55 -12.30 6.91 2.93
CA GLY A 55 -13.52 6.24 3.41
C GLY A 55 -13.96 6.74 4.78
N SER A 56 -13.05 6.82 5.73
CA SER A 56 -13.34 7.33 7.09
C SER A 56 -13.79 8.80 7.07
N ALA A 57 -13.24 9.62 6.17
CA ALA A 57 -13.66 11.01 6.03
C ALA A 57 -15.08 11.13 5.46
N VAL A 58 -15.41 10.30 4.46
CA VAL A 58 -16.77 10.22 3.89
C VAL A 58 -17.77 9.78 4.95
N GLU A 59 -17.43 8.79 5.76
CA GLU A 59 -18.29 8.32 6.88
C GLU A 59 -18.49 9.43 7.92
N ALA A 60 -17.44 10.18 8.25
CA ALA A 60 -17.52 11.31 9.18
C ALA A 60 -18.39 12.43 8.62
N PHE A 61 -18.24 12.78 7.35
CA PHE A 61 -19.11 13.74 6.65
C PHE A 61 -20.58 13.28 6.70
N THR A 62 -20.82 12.02 6.36
CA THR A 62 -22.16 11.43 6.35
C THR A 62 -22.79 11.43 7.73
N SER A 63 -22.02 11.13 8.76
CA SER A 63 -22.51 11.17 10.15
C SER A 63 -22.93 12.58 10.59
N ALA A 64 -22.29 13.61 10.06
CA ALA A 64 -22.61 15.00 10.37
C ALA A 64 -23.77 15.57 9.54
N ASN A 65 -23.88 15.16 8.26
CA ASN A 65 -24.80 15.75 7.29
C ASN A 65 -26.00 14.85 6.93
N GLY A 66 -25.96 13.58 7.30
CA GLY A 66 -27.02 12.59 7.02
C GLY A 66 -27.05 12.08 5.58
N VAL A 67 -26.15 12.52 4.72
CA VAL A 67 -26.04 12.12 3.31
C VAL A 67 -24.59 11.95 2.91
N TYR A 68 -24.33 11.10 1.94
CA TYR A 68 -22.98 11.00 1.35
C TYR A 68 -22.61 12.27 0.57
N PRO A 69 -21.36 12.72 0.63
CA PRO A 69 -20.92 13.89 -0.12
C PRO A 69 -21.04 13.62 -1.63
N ALA A 70 -21.42 14.63 -2.40
CA ALA A 70 -21.32 14.56 -3.84
C ALA A 70 -19.84 14.44 -4.28
N THR A 71 -19.58 13.95 -5.50
CA THR A 71 -18.19 13.78 -5.98
C THR A 71 -17.40 15.09 -5.93
N ALA A 72 -18.05 16.22 -6.17
CA ALA A 72 -17.43 17.54 -6.12
C ALA A 72 -17.10 18.01 -4.69
N ASP A 73 -17.81 17.51 -3.70
CA ASP A 73 -17.59 17.87 -2.28
C ASP A 73 -16.51 17.03 -1.61
N CYS A 74 -16.04 15.98 -2.29
CA CYS A 74 -15.04 15.06 -1.76
C CYS A 74 -13.93 14.82 -2.79
N ASP A 75 -13.11 15.82 -2.98
CA ASP A 75 -11.99 15.82 -3.92
C ASP A 75 -10.74 16.49 -3.30
N SER A 76 -9.76 16.81 -4.14
CA SER A 76 -8.53 17.46 -3.73
C SER A 76 -8.68 18.95 -3.32
N VAL A 77 -9.81 19.55 -3.56
CA VAL A 77 -10.12 20.96 -3.24
C VAL A 77 -10.92 21.04 -1.95
N ASP A 78 -12.05 20.34 -1.88
CA ASP A 78 -12.99 20.43 -0.76
C ASP A 78 -12.69 19.46 0.37
N LEU A 79 -11.81 18.47 0.14
CA LEU A 79 -11.29 17.56 1.19
C LEU A 79 -12.40 16.90 2.03
N CYS A 80 -13.48 16.47 1.36
CA CYS A 80 -14.69 15.94 1.99
C CYS A 80 -15.25 16.90 3.08
N GLY A 81 -15.46 18.16 2.73
CA GLY A 81 -15.96 19.18 3.65
C GLY A 81 -15.01 19.49 4.80
N GLY A 82 -13.71 19.32 4.60
CA GLY A 82 -12.67 19.58 5.60
C GLY A 82 -12.40 18.41 6.57
N TYR A 83 -13.00 17.24 6.37
CA TYR A 83 -12.71 16.03 7.17
C TYR A 83 -11.37 15.37 6.82
N LEU A 84 -10.75 15.79 5.72
CA LEU A 84 -9.37 15.42 5.37
C LEU A 84 -8.44 16.63 5.52
N SER A 85 -7.24 16.41 6.00
CA SER A 85 -6.19 17.42 6.05
C SER A 85 -5.45 17.60 4.71
N SER A 86 -5.48 16.56 3.88
CA SER A 86 -4.89 16.54 2.54
C SER A 86 -5.46 15.38 1.73
N TRP A 87 -5.63 15.59 0.43
CA TRP A 87 -6.09 14.54 -0.48
C TRP A 87 -4.93 13.59 -0.82
N PRO A 88 -5.12 12.26 -0.69
CA PRO A 88 -4.07 11.31 -1.07
C PRO A 88 -3.87 11.27 -2.58
N ALA A 89 -2.62 11.22 -3.02
CA ALA A 89 -2.27 11.17 -4.43
C ALA A 89 -2.84 9.92 -5.13
N GLY A 90 -3.43 10.10 -6.30
CA GLY A 90 -3.95 9.03 -7.14
C GLY A 90 -5.26 8.40 -6.66
N VAL A 91 -5.79 8.79 -5.51
CA VAL A 91 -7.08 8.30 -5.02
C VAL A 91 -8.21 9.07 -5.69
N THR A 92 -9.23 8.35 -6.09
CA THR A 92 -10.46 8.93 -6.66
C THR A 92 -11.66 8.48 -5.85
N TYR A 93 -12.52 9.42 -5.51
CA TYR A 93 -13.83 9.18 -4.92
C TYR A 93 -14.92 9.33 -5.99
N THR A 94 -15.92 8.48 -5.94
CA THR A 94 -17.09 8.54 -6.84
C THR A 94 -18.36 8.28 -6.05
N TYR A 95 -19.23 9.29 -6.01
CA TYR A 95 -20.60 9.15 -5.52
C TYR A 95 -21.43 8.44 -6.57
N VAL A 96 -22.24 7.48 -6.17
CA VAL A 96 -23.16 6.75 -7.05
C VAL A 96 -24.60 7.11 -6.74
N ASP A 97 -25.02 6.88 -5.49
CA ASP A 97 -26.38 7.16 -5.03
C ASP A 97 -26.39 7.38 -3.50
N SER A 98 -27.59 7.59 -2.94
CA SER A 98 -27.76 7.83 -1.51
C SER A 98 -27.29 6.69 -0.58
N THR A 99 -26.98 5.53 -1.13
CA THR A 99 -26.60 4.32 -0.40
C THR A 99 -25.21 3.79 -0.76
N HIS A 100 -24.64 4.24 -1.90
CA HIS A 100 -23.40 3.70 -2.41
C HIS A 100 -22.42 4.78 -2.88
N TYR A 101 -21.17 4.59 -2.50
CA TYR A 101 -20.02 5.29 -3.04
C TYR A 101 -18.84 4.34 -3.20
N TYR A 102 -17.89 4.70 -4.04
CA TYR A 102 -16.65 3.96 -4.25
C TYR A 102 -15.45 4.87 -4.16
N ILE A 103 -14.37 4.33 -3.62
CA ILE A 103 -13.05 4.98 -3.61
C ILE A 103 -12.07 4.02 -4.24
N TYR A 104 -11.26 4.50 -5.15
CA TYR A 104 -10.29 3.65 -5.83
C TYR A 104 -8.97 4.34 -6.11
N VAL A 105 -7.93 3.53 -6.29
CA VAL A 105 -6.59 3.92 -6.70
C VAL A 105 -6.01 2.84 -7.60
N ALA A 106 -5.17 3.21 -8.58
CA ALA A 106 -4.52 2.23 -9.44
C ALA A 106 -3.59 1.31 -8.64
N SER A 107 -3.64 0.02 -8.92
CA SER A 107 -2.73 -0.96 -8.33
C SER A 107 -1.32 -0.82 -8.90
N LEU A 108 -0.32 -0.94 -8.05
CA LEU A 108 1.10 -0.95 -8.42
C LEU A 108 1.64 -2.36 -8.66
N LEU A 109 0.91 -3.38 -8.22
CA LEU A 109 1.29 -4.79 -8.37
C LEU A 109 0.74 -5.40 -9.66
N SER A 110 -0.43 -4.96 -10.08
CA SER A 110 -1.16 -5.51 -11.23
C SER A 110 -1.53 -4.40 -12.19
N SER A 111 -0.90 -4.36 -13.37
CA SER A 111 -1.18 -3.36 -14.40
C SER A 111 -2.63 -3.40 -14.85
N GLY A 112 -3.28 -2.25 -14.94
CA GLY A 112 -4.68 -2.12 -15.33
C GLY A 112 -5.69 -2.57 -14.27
N LYS A 113 -5.25 -2.86 -13.05
CA LYS A 113 -6.09 -3.21 -11.91
C LYS A 113 -6.14 -2.07 -10.89
N TYR A 114 -7.11 -2.17 -9.99
CA TYR A 114 -7.37 -1.14 -8.98
C TYR A 114 -7.52 -1.74 -7.59
N LEU A 115 -7.18 -0.94 -6.57
CA LEU A 115 -7.66 -1.13 -5.21
C LEU A 115 -8.97 -0.36 -5.06
N CYS A 116 -9.99 -1.00 -4.52
CA CYS A 116 -11.33 -0.46 -4.42
C CYS A 116 -11.85 -0.57 -2.98
N TYR A 117 -12.32 0.54 -2.43
CA TYR A 117 -13.11 0.55 -1.20
C TYR A 117 -14.59 0.61 -1.56
N LYS A 118 -15.40 -0.21 -0.90
CA LYS A 118 -16.85 -0.24 -1.06
C LYS A 118 -17.53 0.22 0.22
N SER A 119 -18.49 1.12 0.07
CA SER A 119 -19.30 1.64 1.18
C SER A 119 -20.12 0.56 1.89
N ASP A 120 -20.65 -0.41 1.14
CA ASP A 120 -21.53 -1.47 1.66
C ASP A 120 -20.82 -2.43 2.62
N THR A 121 -19.53 -2.68 2.40
CA THR A 121 -18.74 -3.63 3.19
C THR A 121 -17.73 -2.95 4.12
N GLY A 122 -17.39 -1.69 3.88
CA GLY A 122 -16.32 -0.98 4.58
C GLY A 122 -14.92 -1.59 4.36
N LYS A 123 -14.74 -2.38 3.29
CA LYS A 123 -13.50 -3.12 3.02
C LYS A 123 -12.81 -2.63 1.75
N VAL A 124 -11.48 -2.80 1.72
CA VAL A 124 -10.66 -2.60 0.53
C VAL A 124 -10.48 -3.93 -0.18
N TYR A 125 -10.77 -3.93 -1.47
CA TYR A 125 -10.61 -5.07 -2.39
C TYR A 125 -9.44 -4.79 -3.33
N LYS A 126 -8.77 -5.83 -3.79
CA LYS A 126 -7.64 -5.75 -4.71
C LYS A 126 -7.97 -6.40 -6.06
N ASP A 127 -7.12 -6.11 -7.04
CA ASP A 127 -7.19 -6.67 -8.40
C ASP A 127 -8.56 -6.47 -9.08
N CYS A 128 -9.21 -5.34 -8.80
CA CYS A 128 -10.48 -4.99 -9.43
C CYS A 128 -10.27 -4.65 -10.90
N ASP A 129 -11.12 -5.21 -11.78
CA ASP A 129 -11.00 -5.09 -13.25
C ASP A 129 -11.29 -3.70 -13.80
N SER A 130 -12.00 -2.89 -13.06
CA SER A 130 -12.34 -1.51 -13.44
C SER A 130 -12.20 -0.57 -12.24
N SER A 131 -12.20 0.72 -12.50
CA SER A 131 -12.26 1.76 -11.49
C SER A 131 -13.59 1.71 -10.77
N CYS A 132 -13.87 0.75 -9.97
CA CYS A 132 -15.00 0.50 -9.05
C CYS A 132 -16.33 1.24 -9.35
N ALA A 133 -16.37 2.06 -10.36
CA ALA A 133 -17.44 2.99 -10.71
C ALA A 133 -18.68 2.33 -11.34
N VAL A 134 -18.66 1.02 -11.54
CA VAL A 134 -19.79 0.32 -12.18
C VAL A 134 -20.59 -0.41 -11.12
N ALA A 135 -21.79 0.03 -10.88
CA ALA A 135 -22.71 -0.37 -9.82
C ALA A 135 -23.11 -1.86 -9.81
N THR A 136 -22.82 -2.63 -10.85
CA THR A 136 -23.23 -4.04 -10.93
C THR A 136 -22.22 -4.82 -11.76
N GLY A 137 -21.35 -5.57 -11.11
CA GLY A 137 -20.66 -6.67 -11.77
C GLY A 137 -19.15 -6.54 -11.97
N PHE A 138 -18.45 -5.69 -11.21
CA PHE A 138 -16.99 -5.79 -11.25
C PHE A 138 -16.49 -6.94 -10.36
N THR A 139 -15.59 -7.71 -10.92
CA THR A 139 -14.92 -8.78 -10.19
C THR A 139 -13.69 -8.22 -9.49
N CYS A 140 -13.69 -8.30 -8.18
CA CYS A 140 -12.50 -8.06 -7.36
C CYS A 140 -12.10 -9.35 -6.69
N VAL A 141 -10.82 -9.58 -6.52
CA VAL A 141 -10.35 -10.64 -5.65
C VAL A 141 -10.50 -10.16 -4.20
N GLU A 142 -11.27 -10.88 -3.41
CA GLU A 142 -11.40 -10.61 -2.00
C GLU A 142 -10.03 -10.83 -1.34
N GLY A 143 -9.44 -9.79 -0.87
CA GLY A 143 -8.14 -9.84 -0.20
C GLY A 143 -7.93 -8.55 0.56
N VAL A 144 -8.19 -8.63 1.85
CA VAL A 144 -7.71 -7.64 2.82
C VAL A 144 -6.19 -7.64 2.75
N LEU A 145 -5.61 -6.50 2.36
CA LEU A 145 -4.19 -6.24 2.58
C LEU A 145 -3.94 -6.04 4.07
#